data_0a5f0ffc12e52ccc0899ed56880ec42c
#
_entry.id   0a5f0ffc12e52ccc0899ed56880ec42c
#
_cell.length_a   1.000
_cell.length_b   1.000
_cell.length_c   1.000
_cell.angle_alpha   90.00
_cell.angle_beta   90.00
_cell.angle_gamma   90.00
#
_symmetry.space_group_name_H-M   'P 1'
#
loop_
_entity.id
_entity.type
_entity.pdbx_description
1 polymer ?
#
loop_
_entity_poly.entity_id
_entity_poly.type
_entity_poly.pdbx_seq_one_letter_code
_entity_poly.pdbx_strand_id
1 'polypeptide(L)'
;MSVESKKADDFCLCPKFEKTFGILGKKWNGLILEVLLAEGDQRFTDLVQKIPQCSDRVLVERLKELEKDGLIEKVYMRDCARGFYRLTRCGEDLKKIMKEIHSWSEKWILETDKN
;
A
#
# COMPACT_ATOMS: atom_id res chain seq x y z
N MET A 1 2.75 32.72 -11.68
CA MET A 1 2.10 32.66 -11.46
C MET A 1 1.55 32.84 -11.14
N SER A 2 1.36 32.92 -11.06
CA SER A 2 0.54 33.06 -10.65
C SER A 2 -0.19 32.93 -10.55
N VAL A 3 -0.27 33.09 -10.63
CA VAL A 3 -1.15 33.03 -10.45
C VAL A 3 -1.81 32.79 -10.33
N GLU A 4 -1.73 32.86 -10.54
CA GLU A 4 -2.43 32.69 -10.30
C GLU A 4 -3.12 32.53 -9.81
N SER A 5 -3.04 32.78 -9.96
CA SER A 5 -3.58 32.73 -9.20
C SER A 5 -4.34 32.86 -8.70
N LYS A 6 -4.86 33.44 -8.86
CA LYS A 6 -5.78 33.58 -8.35
C LYS A 6 -6.83 32.70 -8.18
N LYS A 7 -7.18 32.25 -8.89
CA LYS A 7 -7.87 31.18 -8.74
C LYS A 7 -7.25 30.25 -7.86
N ALA A 8 -6.02 30.25 -7.83
CA ALA A 8 -5.26 29.49 -6.89
C ALA A 8 -5.72 29.77 -5.49
N ASP A 9 -6.30 30.92 -5.28
CA ASP A 9 -6.79 31.29 -3.96
C ASP A 9 -7.89 30.37 -3.47
N ASP A 10 -8.66 29.82 -4.41
CA ASP A 10 -9.79 28.98 -4.04
C ASP A 10 -9.43 27.51 -3.95
N PHE A 11 -8.28 27.15 -4.46
CA PHE A 11 -7.87 25.76 -4.44
C PHE A 11 -6.87 25.52 -3.31
N CYS A 12 -7.16 24.54 -2.48
CA CYS A 12 -6.27 24.13 -1.42
C CYS A 12 -5.97 22.65 -1.57
N LEU A 13 -4.71 22.31 -1.44
CA LEU A 13 -4.34 20.90 -1.41
C LEU A 13 -4.93 20.28 -0.16
N CYS A 14 -5.47 19.09 -0.31
CA CYS A 14 -6.05 18.37 0.82
C CYS A 14 -4.95 17.59 1.53
N PRO A 15 -4.64 17.94 2.78
CA PRO A 15 -3.58 17.24 3.50
C PRO A 15 -3.84 15.75 3.64
N LYS A 16 -5.11 15.37 3.75
CA LYS A 16 -5.46 13.96 3.85
C LYS A 16 -5.17 13.22 2.55
N PHE A 17 -5.47 13.86 1.44
CA PHE A 17 -5.21 13.28 0.13
C PHE A 17 -3.72 13.14 -0.09
N GLU A 18 -2.95 14.16 0.29
CA GLU A 18 -1.51 14.11 0.16
C GLU A 18 -0.93 12.96 0.98
N LYS A 19 -1.41 12.82 2.21
CA LYS A 19 -0.91 11.75 3.05
C LYS A 19 -1.24 10.39 2.46
N THR A 20 -2.43 10.25 1.91
CA THR A 20 -2.85 9.01 1.29
C THR A 20 -1.90 8.61 0.16
N PHE A 21 -1.58 9.55 -0.70
CA PHE A 21 -0.65 9.24 -1.79
C PHE A 21 0.77 9.05 -1.31
N GLY A 22 1.13 9.67 -0.20
CA GLY A 22 2.42 9.41 0.41
C GLY A 22 2.55 7.96 0.84
N ILE A 23 1.45 7.39 1.28
CA ILE A 23 1.44 5.98 1.68
C ILE A 23 1.34 5.07 0.46
N LEU A 24 0.34 5.29 -0.39
CA LEU A 24 0.08 4.38 -1.50
C LEU A 24 1.14 4.48 -2.60
N GLY A 25 1.71 5.65 -2.77
CA GLY A 25 2.70 5.85 -3.82
C GLY A 25 4.10 5.44 -3.44
N LYS A 26 4.33 5.10 -2.19
CA LYS A 26 5.66 4.70 -1.77
C LYS A 26 5.96 3.32 -2.32
N LYS A 27 7.18 3.16 -2.84
CA LYS A 27 7.54 1.91 -3.48
C LYS A 27 7.30 0.73 -2.55
N TRP A 28 6.73 -0.32 -3.08
CA TRP A 28 6.41 -1.59 -2.45
C TRP A 28 5.14 -1.58 -1.61
N ASN A 29 4.67 -0.42 -1.13
CA ASN A 29 3.48 -0.39 -0.28
C ASN A 29 2.25 -0.94 -1.00
N GLY A 30 2.05 -0.51 -2.24
CA GLY A 30 0.90 -0.99 -3.00
C GLY A 30 0.94 -2.50 -3.18
N LEU A 31 2.12 -3.04 -3.46
CA LEU A 31 2.24 -4.49 -3.66
C LEU A 31 1.99 -5.26 -2.37
N ILE A 32 2.48 -4.75 -1.25
CA ILE A 32 2.24 -5.41 0.04
C ILE A 32 0.75 -5.44 0.34
N LEU A 33 0.10 -4.28 0.16
CA LEU A 33 -1.34 -4.21 0.41
C LEU A 33 -2.12 -5.11 -0.53
N GLU A 34 -1.69 -5.19 -1.77
CA GLU A 34 -2.33 -6.06 -2.73
C GLU A 34 -2.27 -7.52 -2.31
N VAL A 35 -1.09 -7.97 -1.87
CA VAL A 35 -0.94 -9.35 -1.42
C VAL A 35 -1.89 -9.63 -0.26
N LEU A 36 -1.93 -8.71 0.71
CA LEU A 36 -2.79 -8.91 1.87
C LEU A 36 -4.27 -8.88 1.50
N LEU A 37 -4.65 -8.05 0.55
CA LEU A 37 -6.04 -8.00 0.10
C LEU A 37 -6.43 -9.25 -0.67
N ALA A 38 -5.53 -9.75 -1.49
CA ALA A 38 -5.85 -10.88 -2.37
C ALA A 38 -5.64 -12.23 -1.70
N GLU A 39 -4.60 -12.34 -0.89
CA GLU A 39 -4.21 -13.64 -0.34
C GLU A 39 -4.50 -13.78 1.15
N GLY A 40 -4.89 -12.69 1.80
CA GLY A 40 -5.17 -12.75 3.22
C GLY A 40 -3.93 -12.59 4.07
N ASP A 41 -4.00 -13.07 5.30
CA ASP A 41 -2.92 -12.90 6.26
C ASP A 41 -1.63 -13.55 5.77
N GLN A 42 -0.50 -12.88 6.02
CA GLN A 42 0.78 -13.34 5.50
C GLN A 42 1.83 -13.30 6.59
N ARG A 43 2.67 -14.32 6.61
CA ARG A 43 3.88 -14.27 7.42
C ARG A 43 4.91 -13.44 6.67
N PHE A 44 5.95 -13.02 7.39
CA PHE A 44 7.01 -12.28 6.74
C PHE A 44 7.60 -13.05 5.57
N THR A 45 7.86 -14.36 5.79
CA THR A 45 8.44 -15.18 4.74
C THR A 45 7.53 -15.32 3.53
N ASP A 46 6.21 -15.32 3.76
CA ASP A 46 5.26 -15.35 2.64
C ASP A 46 5.41 -14.12 1.78
N LEU A 47 5.53 -12.96 2.44
CA LEU A 47 5.68 -11.70 1.71
C LEU A 47 7.00 -11.67 0.95
N VAL A 48 8.06 -12.17 1.55
CA VAL A 48 9.35 -12.24 0.87
C VAL A 48 9.23 -13.03 -0.42
N GLN A 49 8.53 -14.15 -0.36
CA GLN A 49 8.36 -14.98 -1.55
C GLN A 49 7.48 -14.36 -2.61
N LYS A 50 6.46 -13.62 -2.18
CA LYS A 50 5.50 -13.05 -3.12
C LYS A 50 5.96 -11.72 -3.69
N ILE A 51 6.92 -11.07 -3.04
CA ILE A 51 7.48 -9.82 -3.52
C ILE A 51 9.00 -9.97 -3.56
N PRO A 52 9.49 -10.86 -4.43
CA PRO A 52 10.91 -11.26 -4.38
C PRO A 52 11.89 -10.13 -4.72
N GLN A 53 11.45 -9.11 -5.42
CA GLN A 53 12.35 -8.03 -5.78
C GLN A 53 12.55 -7.02 -4.67
N CYS A 54 11.76 -7.10 -3.61
CA CYS A 54 11.90 -6.23 -2.48
C CYS A 54 12.87 -6.88 -1.49
N SER A 55 13.92 -6.15 -1.10
CA SER A 55 14.87 -6.70 -0.14
C SER A 55 14.19 -6.87 1.22
N ASP A 56 14.70 -7.81 2.01
CA ASP A 56 14.14 -8.04 3.34
C ASP A 56 14.18 -6.80 4.19
N ARG A 57 15.26 -6.07 4.10
CA ARG A 57 15.45 -4.87 4.89
C ARG A 57 14.38 -3.82 4.55
N VAL A 58 14.15 -3.60 3.27
CA VAL A 58 13.15 -2.63 2.84
C VAL A 58 11.76 -3.13 3.19
N LEU A 59 11.52 -4.41 3.03
CA LEU A 59 10.22 -4.99 3.39
C LEU A 59 9.91 -4.74 4.86
N VAL A 60 10.89 -4.97 5.73
CA VAL A 60 10.71 -4.70 7.15
C VAL A 60 10.34 -3.25 7.38
N GLU A 61 11.04 -2.34 6.72
CA GLU A 61 10.76 -0.92 6.89
C GLU A 61 9.35 -0.55 6.44
N ARG A 62 8.95 -1.07 5.29
CA ARG A 62 7.62 -0.77 4.75
C ARG A 62 6.54 -1.33 5.66
N LEU A 63 6.74 -2.53 6.18
CA LEU A 63 5.77 -3.13 7.08
C LEU A 63 5.62 -2.30 8.35
N LYS A 64 6.74 -1.83 8.90
CA LYS A 64 6.68 -0.98 10.08
C LYS A 64 5.92 0.30 9.82
N GLU A 65 6.16 0.90 8.67
CA GLU A 65 5.47 2.13 8.32
C GLU A 65 3.98 1.91 8.13
N LEU A 66 3.62 0.84 7.43
CA LEU A 66 2.20 0.53 7.23
C LEU A 66 1.51 0.24 8.54
N GLU A 67 2.22 -0.41 9.44
CA GLU A 67 1.70 -0.70 10.76
C GLU A 67 1.50 0.60 11.55
N LYS A 68 2.48 1.47 11.49
CA LYS A 68 2.41 2.76 12.17
C LYS A 68 1.26 3.61 11.64
N ASP A 69 1.03 3.54 10.34
CA ASP A 69 -0.05 4.30 9.73
C ASP A 69 -1.41 3.63 9.92
N GLY A 70 -1.44 2.47 10.54
CA GLY A 70 -2.71 1.84 10.89
C GLY A 70 -3.36 1.03 9.81
N LEU A 71 -2.64 0.71 8.73
CA LEU A 71 -3.23 -0.08 7.66
C LEU A 71 -3.10 -1.58 7.88
N ILE A 72 -2.06 -1.98 8.58
CA ILE A 72 -1.86 -3.40 8.88
C ILE A 72 -1.52 -3.53 10.36
N GLU A 73 -1.61 -4.76 10.85
CA GLU A 73 -1.20 -5.05 12.21
C GLU A 73 -0.52 -6.40 12.23
N LYS A 74 0.38 -6.57 13.18
CA LYS A 74 1.06 -7.84 13.35
C LYS A 74 0.36 -8.60 14.46
N VAL A 75 0.00 -9.83 14.17
CA VAL A 75 -0.76 -10.66 15.08
C VAL A 75 0.09 -11.85 15.49
N TYR A 76 0.14 -12.10 16.80
CA TYR A 76 0.88 -13.23 17.33
C TYR A 76 -0.08 -14.30 17.79
N MET A 77 0.22 -15.54 17.44
CA MET A 77 -0.57 -16.67 17.87
C MET A 77 0.29 -17.59 18.70
N ARG A 78 -0.36 -18.41 19.49
CA ARG A 78 0.34 -19.29 20.39
C ARG A 78 1.41 -20.13 19.72
N ASP A 79 1.03 -20.71 18.59
CA ASP A 79 1.93 -21.64 17.91
C ASP A 79 2.66 -21.00 16.76
N CYS A 80 2.69 -19.66 16.71
CA CYS A 80 3.42 -18.97 15.69
C CYS A 80 4.17 -17.82 16.34
N ALA A 81 5.39 -18.11 16.78
CA ALA A 81 6.16 -17.17 17.57
C ALA A 81 6.43 -15.86 16.85
N ARG A 82 6.57 -15.93 15.53
CA ARG A 82 6.87 -14.72 14.76
C ARG A 82 5.64 -13.96 14.30
N GLY A 83 4.48 -14.59 14.38
CA GLY A 83 3.27 -13.94 14.02
C GLY A 83 3.07 -13.78 12.52
N PHE A 84 2.04 -13.06 12.19
CA PHE A 84 1.74 -12.78 10.79
C PHE A 84 1.12 -11.38 10.70
N TYR A 85 1.06 -10.87 9.47
CA TYR A 85 0.50 -9.55 9.19
C TYR A 85 -0.89 -9.68 8.61
N ARG A 86 -1.76 -8.76 9.01
CA ARG A 86 -3.12 -8.71 8.49
C ARG A 86 -3.51 -7.27 8.29
N LEU A 87 -4.48 -7.06 7.43
CA LEU A 87 -5.04 -5.73 7.23
C LEU A 87 -5.92 -5.37 8.41
N THR A 88 -5.85 -4.12 8.83
CA THR A 88 -6.82 -3.57 9.76
C THR A 88 -8.07 -3.23 8.97
N ARG A 89 -9.11 -2.79 9.65
CA ARG A 89 -10.30 -2.33 8.97
C ARG A 89 -9.97 -1.20 8.00
N CYS A 90 -9.09 -0.28 8.44
CA CYS A 90 -8.64 0.80 7.60
C CYS A 90 -7.97 0.27 6.33
N GLY A 91 -7.12 -0.74 6.49
CA GLY A 91 -6.47 -1.34 5.33
C GLY A 91 -7.45 -2.05 4.41
N GLU A 92 -8.43 -2.73 4.99
CA GLU A 92 -9.42 -3.44 4.19
C GLU A 92 -10.29 -2.51 3.38
N ASP A 93 -10.51 -1.30 3.88
CA ASP A 93 -11.31 -0.32 3.14
C ASP A 93 -10.62 0.11 1.85
N LEU A 94 -9.34 -0.21 1.68
CA LEU A 94 -8.65 0.08 0.43
C LEU A 94 -9.02 -0.87 -0.70
N LYS A 95 -9.73 -1.95 -0.38
CA LYS A 95 -10.03 -2.97 -1.38
C LYS A 95 -10.69 -2.37 -2.63
N LYS A 96 -11.68 -1.54 -2.43
CA LYS A 96 -12.40 -0.94 -3.54
C LYS A 96 -11.50 -0.02 -4.36
N ILE A 97 -10.67 0.74 -3.68
CA ILE A 97 -9.75 1.65 -4.34
C ILE A 97 -8.74 0.87 -5.18
N MET A 98 -8.19 -0.17 -4.60
CA MET A 98 -7.21 -0.98 -5.31
C MET A 98 -7.83 -1.68 -6.51
N LYS A 99 -9.07 -2.09 -6.38
CA LYS A 99 -9.78 -2.71 -7.48
C LYS A 99 -9.92 -1.73 -8.64
N GLU A 100 -10.23 -0.48 -8.34
CA GLU A 100 -10.36 0.53 -9.39
C GLU A 100 -9.01 0.81 -10.05
N ILE A 101 -7.95 0.80 -9.25
CA ILE A 101 -6.61 0.98 -9.82
C ILE A 101 -6.29 -0.17 -10.77
N HIS A 102 -6.66 -1.39 -10.41
CA HIS A 102 -6.46 -2.52 -11.29
C HIS A 102 -7.22 -2.35 -12.60
N SER A 103 -8.46 -1.91 -12.52
CA SER A 103 -9.25 -1.69 -13.73
C SER A 103 -8.60 -0.66 -14.63
N TRP A 104 -8.10 0.40 -14.04
CA TRP A 104 -7.41 1.43 -14.80
C TRP A 104 -6.16 0.86 -15.46
N SER A 105 -5.41 0.04 -14.71
CA SER A 105 -4.18 -0.56 -15.22
C SER A 105 -4.45 -1.49 -16.39
N GLU A 106 -5.48 -2.31 -16.26
CA GLU A 106 -5.83 -3.24 -17.33
C GLU A 106 -6.17 -2.52 -18.63
N LYS A 107 -6.78 -1.37 -18.47
CA LYS A 107 -7.19 -0.60 -19.64
C LYS A 107 -6.01 0.11 -20.30
N TRP A 108 -5.10 0.63 -19.51
CA TRP A 108 -4.09 1.55 -20.03
C TRP A 108 -2.66 1.06 -20.01
N ILE A 109 -2.31 0.08 -19.18
CA ILE A 109 -0.94 -0.40 -19.10
C ILE A 109 -0.82 -1.68 -19.91
N LEU A 110 0.03 -1.65 -20.92
CA LEU A 110 0.25 -2.81 -21.77
C LEU A 110 1.24 -3.76 -21.12
N GLU A 111 1.06 -5.04 -21.41
CA GLU A 111 1.97 -6.06 -20.89
C GLU A 111 3.43 -5.76 -21.25
N THR A 112 3.61 -5.22 -22.43
CA THR A 112 4.96 -4.92 -22.90
C THR A 112 5.63 -3.79 -22.13
N ASP A 113 4.86 -3.04 -21.36
CA ASP A 113 5.39 -1.94 -20.56
C ASP A 113 5.96 -2.43 -19.25
N LYS A 114 5.77 -3.68 -18.95
CA LYS A 114 6.23 -4.28 -17.74
C LYS A 114 7.71 -4.47 -17.76
N ASN A 115 8.36 -4.20 -16.69
CA ASN A 115 9.76 -4.47 -16.61
C ASN A 115 10.19 -4.77 -15.25
#